data_ce892a7684b2865801aac68cd18610d6
#
_entry.id   ce892a7684b2865801aac68cd18610d6
#
_cell.length_a   1.000
_cell.length_b   1.000
_cell.length_c   1.000
_cell.angle_alpha   90.00
_cell.angle_beta   90.00
_cell.angle_gamma   90.00
#
_symmetry.space_group_name_H-M   'P 1'
#
loop_
_entity.id
_entity.type
_entity.pdbx_description
1 polymer ?
#
loop_
_entity_poly.entity_id
_entity_poly.type
_entity_poly.pdbx_seq_one_letter_code
_entity_poly.pdbx_strand_id
1 'polypeptide(L)'
;AAAEFFDLDEDEKDRISMRHGGRAWRGWFPVGGELTSGVPDGKEGIYFGSELGHDHPRVRAGVPLHGPNLFPERPADLRDVVLEWMDRVTEVGRAVLSGIALSLDLDADWFDRWCADPTVLFRIFHYPPPPPGFAGSWGVAEHTDYGLLTLLVQDDTGGLEVRVDGRWVEVP
;
A
#
# COMPACT_ATOMS: atom_id res chain seq x y z
N ALA A 1 -14.32 -6.53 -5.16
CA ALA A 1 -13.73 -7.02 -3.88
C ALA A 1 -13.31 -5.85 -2.97
N ALA A 2 -12.37 -4.94 -3.37
CA ALA A 2 -11.89 -3.89 -2.45
C ALA A 2 -13.01 -2.92 -2.02
N ALA A 3 -13.78 -2.35 -2.94
CA ALA A 3 -14.91 -1.49 -2.60
C ALA A 3 -15.92 -2.20 -1.69
N GLU A 4 -16.26 -3.45 -1.99
CA GLU A 4 -17.14 -4.28 -1.17
C GLU A 4 -16.62 -4.48 0.26
N PHE A 5 -15.29 -4.59 0.44
CA PHE A 5 -14.70 -4.65 1.77
C PHE A 5 -14.88 -3.34 2.54
N PHE A 6 -14.66 -2.19 1.89
CA PHE A 6 -14.81 -0.90 2.56
C PHE A 6 -16.27 -0.56 2.89
N ASP A 7 -17.23 -1.16 2.19
CA ASP A 7 -18.69 -1.07 2.50
C ASP A 7 -19.13 -1.94 3.70
N LEU A 8 -18.25 -2.79 4.24
CA LEU A 8 -18.56 -3.58 5.44
C LEU A 8 -18.68 -2.70 6.69
N ASP A 9 -19.42 -3.21 7.68
CA ASP A 9 -19.47 -2.58 9.00
C ASP A 9 -18.08 -2.54 9.65
N GLU A 10 -17.82 -1.52 10.46
CA GLU A 10 -16.55 -1.32 11.14
C GLU A 10 -16.13 -2.52 12.00
N ASP A 11 -17.09 -3.17 12.68
CA ASP A 11 -16.83 -4.37 13.48
C ASP A 11 -16.31 -5.55 12.64
N GLU A 12 -16.73 -5.66 11.39
CA GLU A 12 -16.21 -6.69 10.48
C GLU A 12 -14.81 -6.35 9.98
N LYS A 13 -14.57 -5.10 9.61
CA LYS A 13 -13.25 -4.60 9.20
C LYS A 13 -12.23 -4.73 10.35
N ASP A 14 -12.65 -4.44 11.57
CA ASP A 14 -11.78 -4.49 12.75
C ASP A 14 -11.27 -5.91 13.10
N ARG A 15 -11.92 -6.96 12.62
CA ARG A 15 -11.42 -8.34 12.76
C ARG A 15 -10.05 -8.55 12.12
N ILE A 16 -9.74 -7.76 11.10
CA ILE A 16 -8.42 -7.75 10.45
C ILE A 16 -7.65 -6.46 10.73
N SER A 17 -7.95 -5.79 11.84
CA SER A 17 -7.26 -4.57 12.23
C SER A 17 -5.74 -4.77 12.33
N MET A 18 -4.97 -3.74 11.96
CA MET A 18 -3.51 -3.70 12.06
C MET A 18 -2.98 -4.05 13.47
N ARG A 19 -3.79 -3.87 14.53
CA ARG A 19 -3.43 -4.31 15.89
C ARG A 19 -3.14 -5.81 15.99
N HIS A 20 -3.69 -6.61 15.06
CA HIS A 20 -3.48 -8.05 14.98
C HIS A 20 -2.30 -8.41 14.06
N GLY A 21 -1.82 -7.49 13.23
CA GLY A 21 -0.74 -7.70 12.27
C GLY A 21 0.67 -7.73 12.88
N GLY A 22 0.80 -7.34 14.15
CA GLY A 22 2.06 -7.38 14.87
C GLY A 22 3.22 -6.72 14.11
N ARG A 23 4.38 -7.38 14.08
CA ARG A 23 5.57 -6.85 13.39
C ARG A 23 5.49 -6.88 11.86
N ALA A 24 4.54 -7.64 11.31
CA ALA A 24 4.31 -7.71 9.86
C ALA A 24 3.70 -6.41 9.31
N TRP A 25 3.04 -5.61 10.16
CA TRP A 25 2.40 -4.37 9.78
C TRP A 25 1.34 -4.61 8.69
N ARG A 26 0.39 -5.50 8.97
CA ARG A 26 -0.68 -5.94 8.05
C ARG A 26 -2.04 -5.66 8.65
N GLY A 27 -3.04 -5.46 7.78
CA GLY A 27 -4.43 -5.35 8.17
C GLY A 27 -5.02 -3.97 7.93
N TRP A 28 -6.25 -3.81 8.36
CA TRP A 28 -7.06 -2.60 8.20
C TRP A 28 -6.82 -1.57 9.31
N PHE A 29 -6.92 -0.31 8.97
CA PHE A 29 -6.98 0.82 9.88
C PHE A 29 -8.13 1.77 9.50
N PRO A 30 -8.83 2.38 10.49
CA PRO A 30 -9.93 3.30 10.26
C PRO A 30 -9.45 4.69 9.79
N VAL A 31 -10.41 5.52 9.37
CA VAL A 31 -10.14 6.94 9.06
C VAL A 31 -9.46 7.62 10.26
N GLY A 32 -8.37 8.33 10.00
CA GLY A 32 -7.55 8.95 11.04
C GLY A 32 -6.65 7.98 11.80
N GLY A 33 -6.63 6.70 11.43
CA GLY A 33 -5.77 5.68 12.03
C GLY A 33 -4.30 5.82 11.68
N GLU A 34 -3.97 6.57 10.65
CA GLU A 34 -2.61 6.96 10.28
C GLU A 34 -2.38 8.45 10.42
N LEU A 35 -1.11 8.81 10.61
CA LEU A 35 -0.65 10.18 10.74
C LEU A 35 0.40 10.47 9.69
N THR A 36 0.17 11.49 8.87
CA THR A 36 1.20 12.05 7.99
C THR A 36 1.64 13.40 8.55
N SER A 37 2.92 13.53 8.85
CA SER A 37 3.49 14.74 9.49
C SER A 37 2.79 15.14 10.81
N GLY A 38 2.25 14.16 11.55
CA GLY A 38 1.58 14.37 12.84
C GLY A 38 0.10 14.78 12.72
N VAL A 39 -0.46 14.80 11.51
CA VAL A 39 -1.88 15.10 11.24
C VAL A 39 -2.59 13.79 10.85
N PRO A 40 -3.77 13.49 11.43
CA PRO A 40 -4.56 12.33 11.02
C PRO A 40 -4.95 12.39 9.55
N ASP A 41 -4.74 11.27 8.84
CA ASP A 41 -5.10 11.15 7.43
C ASP A 41 -6.61 10.95 7.26
N GLY A 42 -7.20 11.57 6.25
CA GLY A 42 -8.62 11.47 5.90
C GLY A 42 -8.97 10.20 5.12
N LYS A 43 -8.26 9.10 5.38
CA LYS A 43 -8.46 7.81 4.70
C LYS A 43 -8.55 6.66 5.68
N GLU A 44 -9.17 5.58 5.25
CA GLU A 44 -9.00 4.24 5.80
C GLU A 44 -8.22 3.37 4.80
N GLY A 45 -7.67 2.24 5.25
CA GLY A 45 -6.93 1.40 4.32
C GLY A 45 -6.63 0.01 4.85
N ILE A 46 -6.11 -0.84 3.95
CA ILE A 46 -5.60 -2.16 4.28
C ILE A 46 -4.16 -2.26 3.81
N TYR A 47 -3.30 -2.80 4.66
CA TYR A 47 -1.91 -3.10 4.36
C TYR A 47 -1.71 -4.59 4.14
N PHE A 48 -1.06 -4.91 3.02
CA PHE A 48 -0.61 -6.23 2.64
C PHE A 48 0.89 -6.22 2.34
N GLY A 49 1.45 -7.38 2.16
CA GLY A 49 2.81 -7.56 1.66
C GLY A 49 3.02 -9.01 1.24
N SER A 50 4.25 -9.39 0.95
CA SER A 50 4.57 -10.77 0.61
C SER A 50 3.95 -11.72 1.63
N GLU A 51 3.21 -12.73 1.15
CA GLU A 51 2.54 -13.72 2.00
C GLU A 51 3.58 -14.71 2.53
N LEU A 52 3.91 -14.59 3.80
CA LEU A 52 4.94 -15.41 4.43
C LEU A 52 4.36 -16.13 5.65
N GLY A 53 4.40 -17.45 5.65
CA GLY A 53 3.95 -18.26 6.78
C GLY A 53 4.81 -18.10 8.03
N HIS A 54 4.28 -18.53 9.17
CA HIS A 54 4.96 -18.42 10.47
C HIS A 54 6.29 -19.19 10.56
N ASP A 55 6.48 -20.18 9.70
CA ASP A 55 7.69 -21.00 9.57
C ASP A 55 8.79 -20.37 8.71
N HIS A 56 8.46 -19.30 7.97
CA HIS A 56 9.43 -18.60 7.13
C HIS A 56 10.59 -18.03 7.98
N PRO A 57 11.87 -18.17 7.54
CA PRO A 57 13.03 -17.77 8.35
C PRO A 57 12.99 -16.31 8.83
N ARG A 58 12.58 -15.37 7.99
CA ARG A 58 12.47 -13.95 8.36
C ARG A 58 11.37 -13.72 9.39
N VAL A 59 10.24 -14.43 9.29
CA VAL A 59 9.13 -14.32 10.25
C VAL A 59 9.58 -14.87 11.60
N ARG A 60 10.23 -16.04 11.63
CA ARG A 60 10.80 -16.62 12.86
C ARG A 60 11.88 -15.74 13.50
N ALA A 61 12.67 -15.06 12.68
CA ALA A 61 13.67 -14.09 13.16
C ALA A 61 13.06 -12.75 13.61
N GLY A 62 11.74 -12.55 13.44
CA GLY A 62 11.04 -11.34 13.81
C GLY A 62 11.45 -10.12 12.99
N VAL A 63 11.83 -10.33 11.72
CA VAL A 63 12.16 -9.22 10.80
C VAL A 63 10.91 -8.36 10.59
N PRO A 64 10.97 -7.04 10.79
CA PRO A 64 9.84 -6.16 10.54
C PRO A 64 9.32 -6.25 9.11
N LEU A 65 8.02 -6.01 8.92
CA LEU A 65 7.33 -6.05 7.62
C LEU A 65 7.27 -7.44 6.97
N HIS A 66 7.58 -8.51 7.70
CA HIS A 66 7.53 -9.89 7.20
C HIS A 66 6.55 -10.71 8.06
N GLY A 67 5.60 -11.36 7.42
CA GLY A 67 4.59 -12.19 8.07
C GLY A 67 3.38 -12.48 7.18
N PRO A 68 2.41 -13.24 7.70
CA PRO A 68 1.17 -13.50 6.98
C PRO A 68 0.34 -12.23 6.85
N ASN A 69 -0.42 -12.13 5.76
CA ASN A 69 -1.43 -11.11 5.61
C ASN A 69 -2.67 -11.42 6.45
N LEU A 70 -3.44 -10.39 6.76
CA LEU A 70 -4.74 -10.51 7.37
C LEU A 70 -5.81 -10.31 6.28
N PHE A 71 -6.65 -11.31 6.07
CA PHE A 71 -7.74 -11.26 5.12
C PHE A 71 -9.08 -11.40 5.81
N PRO A 72 -10.12 -10.64 5.37
CA PRO A 72 -11.44 -10.77 5.92
C PRO A 72 -12.12 -12.06 5.42
N GLU A 73 -13.18 -12.47 6.12
CA GLU A 73 -14.05 -13.56 5.64
C GLU A 73 -14.87 -13.15 4.40
N ARG A 74 -15.16 -11.85 4.28
CA ARG A 74 -15.87 -11.24 3.15
C ARG A 74 -15.17 -9.96 2.69
N PRO A 75 -15.10 -9.71 1.37
CA PRO A 75 -15.45 -10.63 0.28
C PRO A 75 -14.46 -11.81 0.19
N ALA A 76 -14.99 -13.00 -0.10
CA ALA A 76 -14.21 -14.24 -0.04
C ALA A 76 -13.09 -14.34 -1.07
N ASP A 77 -13.19 -13.60 -2.17
CA ASP A 77 -12.20 -13.54 -3.25
C ASP A 77 -11.09 -12.51 -3.03
N LEU A 78 -11.20 -11.65 -2.01
CA LEU A 78 -10.24 -10.58 -1.78
C LEU A 78 -8.80 -11.10 -1.64
N ARG A 79 -8.63 -12.24 -0.96
CA ARG A 79 -7.31 -12.85 -0.79
C ARG A 79 -6.66 -13.19 -2.13
N ASP A 80 -7.36 -13.91 -2.96
CA ASP A 80 -6.80 -14.42 -4.22
C ASP A 80 -6.56 -13.26 -5.20
N VAL A 81 -7.49 -12.31 -5.27
CA VAL A 81 -7.35 -11.10 -6.09
C VAL A 81 -6.15 -10.25 -5.65
N VAL A 82 -5.97 -10.04 -4.34
CA VAL A 82 -4.84 -9.25 -3.82
C VAL A 82 -3.51 -9.92 -4.10
N LEU A 83 -3.40 -11.24 -3.86
CA LEU A 83 -2.14 -11.95 -4.08
C LEU A 83 -1.77 -11.99 -5.57
N GLU A 84 -2.73 -12.28 -6.46
CA GLU A 84 -2.51 -12.23 -7.90
C GLU A 84 -2.12 -10.81 -8.36
N TRP A 85 -2.81 -9.78 -7.87
CA TRP A 85 -2.48 -8.39 -8.17
C TRP A 85 -1.03 -8.05 -7.78
N MET A 86 -0.62 -8.41 -6.57
CA MET A 86 0.74 -8.15 -6.08
C MET A 86 1.80 -8.83 -6.96
N ASP A 87 1.56 -10.05 -7.39
CA ASP A 87 2.47 -10.77 -8.29
C ASP A 87 2.59 -10.04 -9.63
N ARG A 88 1.45 -9.68 -10.25
CA ARG A 88 1.43 -8.97 -11.54
C ARG A 88 2.09 -7.59 -11.48
N VAL A 89 1.78 -6.82 -10.46
CA VAL A 89 2.38 -5.48 -10.28
C VAL A 89 3.87 -5.56 -9.99
N THR A 90 4.31 -6.60 -9.30
CA THR A 90 5.75 -6.85 -9.08
C THR A 90 6.49 -7.12 -10.41
N GLU A 91 5.89 -7.88 -11.33
CA GLU A 91 6.44 -8.07 -12.68
C GLU A 91 6.54 -6.75 -13.46
N VAL A 92 5.48 -5.93 -13.41
CA VAL A 92 5.48 -4.59 -14.01
C VAL A 92 6.57 -3.72 -13.39
N GLY A 93 6.72 -3.74 -12.08
CA GLY A 93 7.75 -2.99 -11.36
C GLY A 93 9.17 -3.34 -11.82
N ARG A 94 9.44 -4.62 -12.02
CA ARG A 94 10.74 -5.08 -12.56
C ARG A 94 10.98 -4.54 -13.98
N ALA A 95 9.96 -4.58 -14.85
CA ALA A 95 10.08 -4.05 -16.20
C ALA A 95 10.33 -2.52 -16.19
N VAL A 96 9.67 -1.78 -15.30
CA VAL A 96 9.89 -0.34 -15.12
C VAL A 96 11.32 -0.07 -14.64
N LEU A 97 11.83 -0.84 -13.66
CA LEU A 97 13.20 -0.69 -13.16
C LEU A 97 14.24 -0.97 -14.27
N SER A 98 14.02 -1.97 -15.13
CA SER A 98 14.86 -2.20 -16.30
C SER A 98 14.85 -1.00 -17.26
N GLY A 99 13.67 -0.41 -17.51
CA GLY A 99 13.57 0.81 -18.32
C GLY A 99 14.29 2.01 -17.70
N ILE A 100 14.20 2.17 -16.38
CA ILE A 100 14.94 3.21 -15.63
C ILE A 100 16.45 2.98 -15.75
N ALA A 101 16.93 1.74 -15.57
CA ALA A 101 18.35 1.42 -15.73
C ALA A 101 18.86 1.85 -17.10
N LEU A 102 18.16 1.45 -18.17
CA LEU A 102 18.50 1.83 -19.55
C LEU A 102 18.51 3.35 -19.77
N SER A 103 17.57 4.07 -19.17
CA SER A 103 17.50 5.55 -19.27
C SER A 103 18.67 6.26 -18.57
N LEU A 104 19.36 5.54 -17.70
CA LEU A 104 20.55 6.01 -16.96
C LEU A 104 21.87 5.48 -17.55
N ASP A 105 21.83 4.90 -18.76
CA ASP A 105 22.97 4.25 -19.40
C ASP A 105 23.58 3.11 -18.58
N LEU A 106 22.72 2.38 -17.81
CA LEU A 106 23.09 1.21 -17.04
C LEU A 106 22.60 -0.07 -17.74
N ASP A 107 23.13 -1.23 -17.35
CA ASP A 107 22.61 -2.53 -17.83
C ASP A 107 21.15 -2.74 -17.39
N ALA A 108 20.34 -3.37 -18.24
CA ALA A 108 18.91 -3.56 -17.98
C ALA A 108 18.60 -4.32 -16.66
N ASP A 109 19.53 -5.16 -16.21
CA ASP A 109 19.47 -5.96 -14.99
C ASP A 109 20.16 -5.28 -13.78
N TRP A 110 20.55 -4.03 -13.90
CA TRP A 110 21.30 -3.29 -12.86
C TRP A 110 20.64 -3.39 -11.48
N PHE A 111 19.31 -3.32 -11.42
CA PHE A 111 18.54 -3.33 -10.18
C PHE A 111 18.23 -4.75 -9.65
N ASP A 112 18.46 -5.81 -10.43
CA ASP A 112 18.05 -7.18 -10.06
C ASP A 112 18.71 -7.65 -8.76
N ARG A 113 19.92 -7.25 -8.47
CA ARG A 113 20.62 -7.60 -7.23
C ARG A 113 19.91 -7.10 -5.96
N TRP A 114 19.16 -5.99 -6.04
CA TRP A 114 18.36 -5.48 -4.92
C TRP A 114 16.94 -6.01 -4.94
N CYS A 115 16.47 -6.52 -6.07
CA CYS A 115 15.13 -7.04 -6.29
C CYS A 115 15.07 -8.58 -6.29
N ALA A 116 16.18 -9.27 -5.96
CA ALA A 116 16.21 -10.73 -5.89
C ALA A 116 15.27 -11.27 -4.78
N ASP A 117 15.16 -10.55 -3.66
CA ASP A 117 14.31 -10.89 -2.52
C ASP A 117 13.74 -9.58 -1.91
N PRO A 118 12.82 -8.91 -2.63
CA PRO A 118 12.37 -7.58 -2.25
C PRO A 118 11.38 -7.62 -1.08
N THR A 119 11.35 -6.55 -0.30
CA THR A 119 10.22 -6.29 0.59
C THR A 119 9.11 -5.65 -0.22
N VAL A 120 8.11 -6.44 -0.60
CA VAL A 120 6.93 -5.96 -1.32
C VAL A 120 5.86 -5.56 -0.31
N LEU A 121 5.39 -4.32 -0.42
CA LEU A 121 4.25 -3.79 0.34
C LEU A 121 3.17 -3.37 -0.64
N PHE A 122 1.94 -3.70 -0.33
CA PHE A 122 0.76 -3.29 -1.08
C PHE A 122 -0.26 -2.65 -0.16
N ARG A 123 -0.91 -1.60 -0.63
CA ARG A 123 -1.89 -0.83 0.15
C ARG A 123 -3.09 -0.54 -0.72
N ILE A 124 -4.28 -0.70 -0.14
CA ILE A 124 -5.52 -0.23 -0.76
C ILE A 124 -6.09 0.83 0.18
N PHE A 125 -6.37 2.01 -0.35
CA PHE A 125 -6.92 3.12 0.39
C PHE A 125 -8.31 3.47 -0.09
N HIS A 126 -9.16 3.84 0.86
CA HIS A 126 -10.46 4.45 0.62
C HIS A 126 -10.49 5.82 1.27
N TYR A 127 -10.89 6.82 0.48
CA TYR A 127 -11.02 8.21 0.90
C TYR A 127 -12.51 8.56 0.98
N PRO A 128 -13.17 8.35 2.12
CA PRO A 128 -14.58 8.70 2.26
C PRO A 128 -14.77 10.22 2.18
N PRO A 129 -15.98 10.72 1.83
CA PRO A 129 -16.29 12.13 1.94
C PRO A 129 -15.93 12.66 3.33
N PRO A 130 -15.23 13.80 3.44
CA PRO A 130 -14.81 14.31 4.74
C PRO A 130 -16.03 14.62 5.61
N PRO A 131 -16.01 14.24 6.90
CA PRO A 131 -17.09 14.57 7.80
C PRO A 131 -17.23 16.08 7.97
N PRO A 132 -18.42 16.59 8.35
CA PRO A 132 -18.64 18.00 8.58
C PRO A 132 -17.62 18.58 9.57
N GLY A 133 -16.92 19.63 9.16
CA GLY A 133 -15.85 20.27 9.95
C GLY A 133 -14.42 19.85 9.54
N PHE A 134 -14.27 18.86 8.68
CA PHE A 134 -12.98 18.44 8.11
C PHE A 134 -12.65 19.11 6.76
N ALA A 135 -13.44 20.10 6.35
CA ALA A 135 -13.22 20.83 5.10
C ALA A 135 -11.83 21.48 5.10
N GLY A 136 -10.97 21.04 4.16
CA GLY A 136 -9.61 21.56 3.99
C GLY A 136 -8.49 20.66 4.56
N SER A 137 -8.81 19.47 5.10
CA SER A 137 -7.78 18.48 5.40
C SER A 137 -7.45 17.67 4.14
N TRP A 138 -6.18 17.37 3.96
CA TRP A 138 -5.71 16.44 2.93
C TRP A 138 -6.18 15.02 3.25
N GLY A 139 -6.48 14.23 2.23
CA GLY A 139 -6.63 12.77 2.39
C GLY A 139 -5.36 12.16 2.98
N VAL A 140 -4.21 12.58 2.45
CA VAL A 140 -2.85 12.33 2.97
C VAL A 140 -2.05 13.62 2.78
N ALA A 141 -1.32 14.07 3.80
CA ALA A 141 -0.49 15.25 3.70
C ALA A 141 0.74 15.02 2.79
N GLU A 142 1.41 16.11 2.38
CA GLU A 142 2.63 16.05 1.58
C GLU A 142 3.67 15.14 2.23
N HIS A 143 4.19 14.19 1.46
CA HIS A 143 5.23 13.26 1.88
C HIS A 143 6.06 12.78 0.69
N THR A 144 7.11 12.05 0.96
CA THR A 144 7.88 11.28 -0.01
C THR A 144 7.77 9.81 0.34
N ASP A 145 7.62 8.95 -0.66
CA ASP A 145 7.61 7.51 -0.45
C ASP A 145 8.99 6.98 -0.08
N TYR A 146 9.00 5.88 0.68
CA TYR A 146 10.24 5.12 0.86
C TYR A 146 10.33 3.97 -0.12
N GLY A 147 11.54 3.43 -0.21
CA GLY A 147 11.85 2.29 -1.05
C GLY A 147 12.41 2.70 -2.39
N LEU A 148 12.50 1.73 -3.28
CA LEU A 148 13.12 1.89 -4.58
C LEU A 148 12.12 2.38 -5.64
N LEU A 149 10.90 1.83 -5.64
CA LEU A 149 9.86 2.13 -6.61
C LEU A 149 8.48 2.02 -5.98
N THR A 150 7.63 3.01 -6.19
CA THR A 150 6.21 2.97 -5.90
C THR A 150 5.42 2.98 -7.20
N LEU A 151 4.55 2.01 -7.38
CA LEU A 151 3.56 2.00 -8.46
C LEU A 151 2.21 2.35 -7.85
N LEU A 152 1.56 3.38 -8.36
CA LEU A 152 0.28 3.88 -7.88
C LEU A 152 -0.78 3.77 -8.96
N VAL A 153 -1.97 3.34 -8.59
CA VAL A 153 -3.17 3.37 -9.41
C VAL A 153 -4.26 4.08 -8.62
N GLN A 154 -4.91 5.05 -9.22
CA GLN A 154 -6.08 5.72 -8.66
C GLN A 154 -7.31 5.44 -9.52
N ASP A 155 -8.50 5.67 -8.96
CA ASP A 155 -9.75 5.66 -9.72
C ASP A 155 -9.96 6.99 -10.48
N ASP A 156 -11.09 7.11 -11.16
CA ASP A 156 -11.41 8.29 -11.99
C ASP A 156 -11.82 9.52 -11.13
N THR A 157 -11.78 9.43 -9.80
CA THR A 157 -12.15 10.56 -8.91
C THR A 157 -11.08 11.64 -8.91
N GLY A 158 -9.81 11.25 -9.09
CA GLY A 158 -8.68 12.18 -9.07
C GLY A 158 -8.28 12.62 -7.66
N GLY A 159 -7.53 13.72 -7.57
CA GLY A 159 -7.11 14.32 -6.30
C GLY A 159 -5.68 13.99 -5.88
N LEU A 160 -4.95 13.20 -6.67
CA LEU A 160 -3.51 13.03 -6.48
C LEU A 160 -2.77 14.23 -7.08
N GLU A 161 -1.95 14.87 -6.29
CA GLU A 161 -1.07 15.94 -6.74
C GLU A 161 0.40 15.61 -6.43
N VAL A 162 1.28 15.95 -7.33
CA VAL A 162 2.73 15.85 -7.13
C VAL A 162 3.36 17.23 -7.16
N ARG A 163 4.40 17.43 -6.36
CA ARG A 163 5.12 18.70 -6.31
C ARG A 163 6.33 18.67 -7.24
N VAL A 164 6.26 19.47 -8.32
CA VAL A 164 7.32 19.61 -9.32
C VAL A 164 7.78 21.06 -9.33
N ASP A 165 9.06 21.31 -9.12
CA ASP A 165 9.65 22.67 -9.09
C ASP A 165 8.89 23.66 -8.19
N GLY A 166 8.42 23.16 -7.03
CA GLY A 166 7.70 23.97 -6.05
C GLY A 166 6.23 24.24 -6.38
N ARG A 167 5.68 23.65 -7.43
CA ARG A 167 4.29 23.79 -7.85
C ARG A 167 3.58 22.43 -7.74
N TRP A 168 2.33 22.46 -7.30
CA TRP A 168 1.46 21.28 -7.32
C TRP A 168 0.95 21.04 -8.74
N VAL A 169 1.03 19.81 -9.18
CA VAL A 169 0.58 19.34 -10.48
C VAL A 169 -0.33 18.15 -10.23
N GLU A 170 -1.56 18.25 -10.73
CA GLU A 170 -2.52 17.13 -10.67
C GLU A 170 -2.02 15.97 -11.55
N VAL A 171 -2.16 14.76 -11.05
CA VAL A 171 -1.88 13.51 -11.78
C VAL A 171 -3.19 12.98 -12.32
N PRO A 172 -3.33 12.84 -13.65
CA PRO A 172 -4.56 12.37 -14.30
C PRO A 172 -4.87 10.90 -14.00
#